data_3691de3308c66f5d3de63882155f6b30
#
_entry.id   3691de3308c66f5d3de63882155f6b30
#
_cell.length_a   1.000
_cell.length_b   1.000
_cell.length_c   1.000
_cell.angle_alpha   90.00
_cell.angle_beta   90.00
_cell.angle_gamma   90.00
#
_symmetry.space_group_name_H-M   'P 1'
#
loop_
_entity.id
_entity.type
_entity.pdbx_description
1 polymer ?
#
loop_
_entity_poly.entity_id
_entity_poly.type
_entity_poly.pdbx_seq_one_letter_code
_entity_poly.pdbx_strand_id
1 'polypeptide(L)'
;DLAFQHISNNMLRKMRRNISKEETYKLIEKIRTRVPGIHLRTTLMVGHPGETEEDFNELLDFVNKVQFERLGAFPYSHEEGTYCDRLYTDNIKPEVKRKRLELLMTQQERIALKLNEQKINKVFKVIIDSETPEYYIGRTEYDSPEVDGEVLIKKEKPLLIGNFYNIKIVSA
;
A
#
# COMPACT_ATOMS: atom_id res chain seq x y z
N ASP A 1 0.07 -1.51 9.82
CA ASP A 1 0.72 -2.18 8.70
C ASP A 1 0.52 -3.68 8.78
N LEU A 2 0.02 -4.31 7.71
CA LEU A 2 -0.30 -5.74 7.63
C LEU A 2 0.19 -6.28 6.28
N ALA A 3 1.34 -6.96 6.28
CA ALA A 3 1.89 -7.56 5.07
C ALA A 3 1.12 -8.83 4.67
N PHE A 4 0.02 -8.70 3.93
CA PHE A 4 -0.80 -9.84 3.49
C PHE A 4 -0.08 -10.73 2.48
N GLN A 5 0.82 -10.19 1.69
CA GLN A 5 1.60 -10.82 0.62
C GLN A 5 0.75 -11.23 -0.58
N HIS A 6 -0.37 -11.90 -0.38
CA HIS A 6 -1.31 -12.33 -1.41
C HIS A 6 -2.72 -12.52 -0.83
N ILE A 7 -3.72 -12.85 -1.70
CA ILE A 7 -5.10 -13.15 -1.27
C ILE A 7 -5.58 -14.54 -1.73
N SER A 8 -5.03 -15.07 -2.82
CA SER A 8 -5.43 -16.40 -3.31
C SER A 8 -5.05 -17.47 -2.29
N ASN A 9 -5.99 -18.37 -1.99
CA ASN A 9 -5.75 -19.51 -1.08
C ASN A 9 -4.61 -20.42 -1.55
N ASN A 10 -4.40 -20.53 -2.87
CA ASN A 10 -3.27 -21.26 -3.44
C ASN A 10 -1.95 -20.61 -3.03
N MET A 11 -1.81 -19.31 -3.23
CA MET A 11 -0.59 -18.56 -2.91
C MET A 11 -0.36 -18.46 -1.41
N LEU A 12 -1.38 -18.18 -0.62
CA LEU A 12 -1.28 -18.12 0.84
C LEU A 12 -0.71 -19.43 1.42
N ARG A 13 -1.18 -20.59 0.95
CA ARG A 13 -0.63 -21.88 1.35
C ARG A 13 0.83 -22.08 0.93
N LYS A 14 1.19 -21.72 -0.31
CA LYS A 14 2.56 -21.82 -0.82
C LYS A 14 3.53 -20.91 -0.06
N MET A 15 3.08 -19.73 0.32
CA MET A 15 3.82 -18.77 1.14
C MET A 15 3.77 -19.08 2.65
N ARG A 16 3.13 -20.20 3.04
CA ARG A 16 2.96 -20.64 4.44
C ARG A 16 2.28 -19.59 5.32
N ARG A 17 1.31 -18.88 4.76
CA ARG A 17 0.44 -17.97 5.51
C ARG A 17 -0.70 -18.77 6.12
N ASN A 18 -0.79 -18.77 7.45
CA ASN A 18 -1.83 -19.50 8.20
C ASN A 18 -3.12 -18.66 8.27
N ILE A 19 -3.58 -18.19 7.12
CA ILE A 19 -4.81 -17.41 6.99
C ILE A 19 -5.42 -17.71 5.61
N SER A 20 -6.73 -17.82 5.52
CA SER A 20 -7.45 -17.95 4.26
C SER A 20 -7.86 -16.61 3.69
N LYS A 21 -8.30 -16.61 2.42
CA LYS A 21 -8.90 -15.46 1.74
C LYS A 21 -10.08 -14.90 2.55
N GLU A 22 -10.97 -15.77 2.99
CA GLU A 22 -12.19 -15.40 3.75
C GLU A 22 -11.84 -14.79 5.10
N GLU A 23 -10.88 -15.37 5.81
CA GLU A 23 -10.39 -14.84 7.09
C GLU A 23 -9.71 -13.50 6.92
N THR A 24 -8.95 -13.29 5.83
CA THR A 24 -8.33 -12.01 5.50
C THR A 24 -9.36 -10.92 5.31
N TYR A 25 -10.43 -11.16 4.54
CA TYR A 25 -11.51 -10.18 4.37
C TYR A 25 -12.22 -9.87 5.70
N LYS A 26 -12.54 -10.91 6.49
CA LYS A 26 -13.14 -10.73 7.83
C LYS A 26 -12.25 -9.93 8.78
N LEU A 27 -10.94 -10.15 8.72
CA LEU A 27 -9.98 -9.39 9.52
C LEU A 27 -9.99 -7.91 9.15
N ILE A 28 -9.94 -7.59 7.85
CA ILE A 28 -9.97 -6.21 7.35
C ILE A 28 -11.28 -5.51 7.75
N GLU A 29 -12.42 -6.17 7.55
CA GLU A 29 -13.72 -5.66 7.96
C GLU A 29 -13.79 -5.38 9.46
N LYS A 30 -13.31 -6.33 10.28
CA LYS A 30 -13.24 -6.17 11.74
C LYS A 30 -12.37 -4.99 12.15
N ILE A 31 -11.22 -4.78 11.51
CA ILE A 31 -10.33 -3.66 11.79
C ILE A 31 -11.02 -2.34 11.45
N ARG A 32 -11.57 -2.20 10.25
CA ARG A 32 -12.26 -0.98 9.80
C ARG A 32 -13.50 -0.64 10.63
N THR A 33 -14.22 -1.66 11.10
CA THR A 33 -15.38 -1.48 11.98
C THR A 33 -14.98 -1.05 13.39
N ARG A 34 -13.89 -1.64 13.93
CA ARG A 34 -13.47 -1.33 15.32
C ARG A 34 -12.67 -0.03 15.42
N VAL A 35 -12.03 0.38 14.36
CA VAL A 35 -11.23 1.61 14.30
C VAL A 35 -11.66 2.43 13.08
N PRO A 36 -12.78 3.17 13.18
CA PRO A 36 -13.27 4.00 12.08
C PRO A 36 -12.19 5.01 11.64
N GLY A 37 -12.01 5.15 10.33
CA GLY A 37 -11.02 6.05 9.76
C GLY A 37 -9.58 5.54 9.74
N ILE A 38 -9.34 4.30 10.17
CA ILE A 38 -7.99 3.70 10.09
C ILE A 38 -7.51 3.64 8.65
N HIS A 39 -6.27 4.06 8.42
CA HIS A 39 -5.56 3.82 7.18
C HIS A 39 -4.83 2.48 7.23
N LEU A 40 -5.08 1.63 6.24
CA LEU A 40 -4.44 0.32 6.13
C LEU A 40 -3.27 0.39 5.15
N ARG A 41 -2.12 -0.06 5.64
CA ARG A 41 -0.93 -0.30 4.82
C ARG A 41 -0.75 -1.80 4.62
N THR A 42 -0.41 -2.20 3.40
CA THR A 42 -0.06 -3.59 3.08
C THR A 42 1.15 -3.69 2.15
N THR A 43 1.74 -4.86 2.15
CA THR A 43 2.76 -5.26 1.20
C THR A 43 2.28 -6.53 0.50
N LEU A 44 2.38 -6.55 -0.84
CA LEU A 44 1.99 -7.66 -1.67
C LEU A 44 3.18 -8.16 -2.51
N MET A 45 3.13 -9.42 -2.91
CA MET A 45 4.13 -10.05 -3.77
C MET A 45 3.44 -10.61 -5.01
N VAL A 46 4.03 -10.40 -6.18
CA VAL A 46 3.58 -10.95 -7.46
C VAL A 46 4.63 -11.87 -8.06
N GLY A 47 4.20 -12.85 -8.85
CA GLY A 47 5.12 -13.73 -9.57
C GLY A 47 5.81 -14.77 -8.69
N HIS A 48 5.23 -15.12 -7.54
CA HIS A 48 5.71 -16.25 -6.74
C HIS A 48 5.57 -17.56 -7.54
N PRO A 49 6.52 -18.52 -7.44
CA PRO A 49 6.44 -19.79 -8.15
C PRO A 49 5.09 -20.48 -8.07
N GLY A 50 4.50 -20.76 -9.22
CA GLY A 50 3.19 -21.36 -9.35
C GLY A 50 2.00 -20.42 -9.13
N GLU A 51 2.19 -19.09 -9.18
CA GLU A 51 1.11 -18.13 -9.28
C GLU A 51 0.48 -18.19 -10.68
N THR A 52 -0.80 -18.54 -10.73
CA THR A 52 -1.55 -18.59 -12.00
C THR A 52 -2.09 -17.22 -12.39
N GLU A 53 -2.70 -17.11 -13.57
CA GLU A 53 -3.39 -15.88 -13.98
C GLU A 53 -4.62 -15.63 -13.13
N GLU A 54 -5.32 -16.69 -12.74
CA GLU A 54 -6.48 -16.62 -11.83
C GLU A 54 -6.06 -16.11 -10.45
N ASP A 55 -4.94 -16.61 -9.89
CA ASP A 55 -4.40 -16.12 -8.62
C ASP A 55 -4.09 -14.62 -8.68
N PHE A 56 -3.48 -14.17 -9.78
CA PHE A 56 -3.16 -12.77 -9.98
C PHE A 56 -4.41 -11.89 -10.15
N ASN A 57 -5.41 -12.36 -10.90
CA ASN A 57 -6.69 -11.66 -11.04
C ASN A 57 -7.41 -11.53 -9.68
N GLU A 58 -7.39 -12.58 -8.84
CA GLU A 58 -7.91 -12.49 -7.47
C GLU A 58 -7.18 -11.42 -6.65
N LEU A 59 -5.86 -11.25 -6.86
CA LEU A 59 -5.07 -10.23 -6.18
C LEU A 59 -5.47 -8.82 -6.62
N LEU A 60 -5.69 -8.61 -7.92
CA LEU A 60 -6.19 -7.32 -8.46
C LEU A 60 -7.59 -7.00 -7.89
N ASP A 61 -8.49 -7.98 -7.90
CA ASP A 61 -9.84 -7.83 -7.34
C ASP A 61 -9.80 -7.49 -5.83
N PHE A 62 -8.89 -8.12 -5.09
CA PHE A 62 -8.67 -7.84 -3.68
C PHE A 62 -8.28 -6.38 -3.45
N VAL A 63 -7.28 -5.88 -4.17
CA VAL A 63 -6.82 -4.50 -4.06
C VAL A 63 -7.93 -3.52 -4.44
N ASN A 64 -8.66 -3.80 -5.51
CA ASN A 64 -9.78 -2.98 -5.95
C ASN A 64 -10.93 -2.94 -4.92
N LYS A 65 -11.23 -4.06 -4.29
CA LYS A 65 -12.31 -4.17 -3.30
C LYS A 65 -11.95 -3.54 -1.96
N VAL A 66 -10.73 -3.77 -1.48
CA VAL A 66 -10.28 -3.28 -0.16
C VAL A 66 -9.92 -1.80 -0.19
N GLN A 67 -9.37 -1.30 -1.31
CA GLN A 67 -8.92 0.09 -1.48
C GLN A 67 -7.97 0.50 -0.34
N PHE A 68 -6.79 -0.11 -0.32
CA PHE A 68 -5.77 0.22 0.67
C PHE A 68 -5.31 1.68 0.53
N GLU A 69 -5.20 2.37 1.64
CA GLU A 69 -4.68 3.74 1.67
C GLU A 69 -3.19 3.77 1.30
N ARG A 70 -2.45 2.72 1.66
CA ARG A 70 -1.03 2.55 1.33
C ARG A 70 -0.77 1.10 0.91
N LEU A 71 -0.12 0.91 -0.22
CA LEU A 71 0.25 -0.41 -0.70
C LEU A 71 1.60 -0.33 -1.39
N GLY A 72 2.51 -1.19 -0.96
CA GLY A 72 3.73 -1.52 -1.68
C GLY A 72 3.64 -2.92 -2.27
N ALA A 73 4.22 -3.13 -3.45
CA ALA A 73 4.33 -4.45 -4.05
C ALA A 73 5.71 -4.66 -4.64
N PHE A 74 6.14 -5.92 -4.70
CA PHE A 74 7.38 -6.30 -5.34
C PHE A 74 7.24 -7.65 -6.06
N PRO A 75 8.06 -7.90 -7.09
CA PRO A 75 8.09 -9.18 -7.75
C PRO A 75 8.84 -10.18 -6.87
N TYR A 76 8.47 -11.45 -6.95
CA TYR A 76 9.21 -12.52 -6.30
C TYR A 76 10.66 -12.53 -6.79
N SER A 77 11.60 -12.55 -5.84
CA SER A 77 13.02 -12.80 -6.05
C SER A 77 13.35 -14.19 -5.52
N HIS A 78 14.09 -14.96 -6.32
CA HIS A 78 14.55 -16.27 -5.91
C HIS A 78 15.74 -16.15 -4.96
N GLU A 79 15.60 -16.73 -3.77
CA GLU A 79 16.64 -16.69 -2.74
C GLU A 79 17.05 -18.13 -2.36
N GLU A 80 18.32 -18.44 -2.58
CA GLU A 80 18.88 -19.76 -2.28
C GLU A 80 18.73 -20.13 -0.80
N GLY A 81 18.54 -21.43 -0.51
CA GLY A 81 18.41 -21.96 0.84
C GLY A 81 17.07 -21.69 1.53
N THR A 82 16.17 -20.96 0.88
CA THR A 82 14.82 -20.72 1.42
C THR A 82 13.92 -21.95 1.29
N TYR A 83 12.78 -21.92 1.98
CA TYR A 83 11.75 -22.95 1.82
C TYR A 83 11.20 -22.97 0.39
N CYS A 84 11.03 -21.82 -0.22
CA CYS A 84 10.53 -21.69 -1.58
C CYS A 84 11.52 -22.29 -2.60
N ASP A 85 12.81 -21.99 -2.47
CA ASP A 85 13.87 -22.55 -3.30
C ASP A 85 13.88 -24.08 -3.30
N ARG A 86 13.71 -24.70 -2.13
CA ARG A 86 13.74 -26.15 -1.97
C ARG A 86 12.52 -26.88 -2.56
N LEU A 87 11.38 -26.23 -2.68
CA LEU A 87 10.12 -26.89 -3.03
C LEU A 87 9.52 -26.44 -4.35
N TYR A 88 9.88 -25.27 -4.83
CA TYR A 88 9.28 -24.70 -6.03
C TYR A 88 10.35 -24.24 -7.00
N THR A 89 10.19 -24.62 -8.26
CA THR A 89 10.99 -24.05 -9.35
C THR A 89 10.40 -22.71 -9.73
N ASP A 90 11.24 -21.64 -9.81
CA ASP A 90 10.82 -20.35 -10.32
C ASP A 90 10.57 -20.42 -11.83
N ASN A 91 9.35 -20.73 -12.19
CA ASN A 91 8.92 -20.95 -13.57
C ASN A 91 8.21 -19.72 -14.18
N ILE A 92 8.12 -18.61 -13.45
CA ILE A 92 7.49 -17.39 -13.95
C ILE A 92 8.55 -16.46 -14.52
N LYS A 93 8.40 -16.16 -15.81
CA LYS A 93 9.36 -15.31 -16.54
C LYS A 93 9.44 -13.90 -15.91
N PRO A 94 10.61 -13.28 -15.88
CA PRO A 94 10.79 -11.94 -15.31
C PRO A 94 9.86 -10.88 -15.93
N GLU A 95 9.57 -10.99 -17.23
CA GLU A 95 8.66 -10.08 -17.94
C GLU A 95 7.22 -10.20 -17.40
N VAL A 96 6.78 -11.41 -17.05
CA VAL A 96 5.44 -11.64 -16.47
C VAL A 96 5.37 -11.02 -15.08
N LYS A 97 6.41 -11.24 -14.25
CA LYS A 97 6.48 -10.65 -12.90
C LYS A 97 6.45 -9.12 -12.97
N ARG A 98 7.23 -8.51 -13.87
CA ARG A 98 7.26 -7.06 -14.08
C ARG A 98 5.91 -6.52 -14.54
N LYS A 99 5.26 -7.17 -15.52
CA LYS A 99 3.94 -6.79 -16.00
C LYS A 99 2.87 -6.86 -14.91
N ARG A 100 2.88 -7.93 -14.11
CA ARG A 100 1.96 -8.07 -12.97
C ARG A 100 2.18 -6.96 -11.93
N LEU A 101 3.43 -6.66 -11.60
CA LEU A 101 3.75 -5.55 -10.71
C LEU A 101 3.25 -4.21 -11.25
N GLU A 102 3.50 -3.91 -12.52
CA GLU A 102 3.07 -2.69 -13.18
C GLU A 102 1.54 -2.54 -13.14
N LEU A 103 0.79 -3.60 -13.51
CA LEU A 103 -0.67 -3.60 -13.46
C LEU A 103 -1.20 -3.35 -12.04
N LEU A 104 -0.63 -4.02 -11.04
CA LEU A 104 -1.02 -3.88 -9.64
C LEU A 104 -0.76 -2.46 -9.13
N MET A 105 0.42 -1.90 -9.42
CA MET A 105 0.80 -0.55 -8.98
C MET A 105 0.00 0.53 -9.71
N THR A 106 -0.26 0.38 -11.00
CA THR A 106 -1.14 1.30 -11.75
C THR A 106 -2.56 1.33 -11.16
N GLN A 107 -3.07 0.16 -10.75
CA GLN A 107 -4.37 0.11 -10.06
C GLN A 107 -4.31 0.81 -8.71
N GLN A 108 -3.26 0.59 -7.92
CA GLN A 108 -3.08 1.26 -6.62
C GLN A 108 -2.93 2.77 -6.75
N GLU A 109 -2.22 3.28 -7.76
CA GLU A 109 -2.11 4.71 -8.04
C GLU A 109 -3.49 5.36 -8.25
N ARG A 110 -4.36 4.71 -9.03
CA ARG A 110 -5.74 5.18 -9.24
C ARG A 110 -6.56 5.19 -7.93
N ILE A 111 -6.39 4.17 -7.10
CA ILE A 111 -7.04 4.10 -5.78
C ILE A 111 -6.52 5.21 -4.88
N ALA A 112 -5.20 5.40 -4.81
CA ALA A 112 -4.57 6.43 -3.99
C ALA A 112 -5.02 7.84 -4.41
N LEU A 113 -5.05 8.13 -5.71
CA LEU A 113 -5.57 9.40 -6.22
C LEU A 113 -7.01 9.64 -5.76
N LYS A 114 -7.91 8.67 -5.99
CA LYS A 114 -9.31 8.77 -5.58
C LYS A 114 -9.47 9.00 -4.07
N LEU A 115 -8.66 8.31 -3.25
CA LEU A 115 -8.69 8.49 -1.79
C LEU A 115 -8.13 9.85 -1.36
N ASN A 116 -7.11 10.37 -2.06
CA ASN A 116 -6.58 11.70 -1.80
C ASN A 116 -7.56 12.81 -2.22
N GLU A 117 -8.24 12.67 -3.36
CA GLU A 117 -9.31 13.60 -3.76
C GLU A 117 -10.40 13.74 -2.70
N GLN A 118 -10.73 12.66 -1.99
CA GLN A 118 -11.70 12.69 -0.88
C GLN A 118 -11.22 13.48 0.34
N LYS A 119 -9.92 13.82 0.42
CA LYS A 119 -9.35 14.68 1.47
C LYS A 119 -9.52 16.18 1.18
N ILE A 120 -9.81 16.56 -0.05
CA ILE A 120 -9.99 17.95 -0.46
C ILE A 120 -11.08 18.62 0.41
N ASN A 121 -10.82 19.83 0.85
CA ASN A 121 -11.63 20.62 1.80
C ASN A 121 -11.64 20.10 3.25
N LYS A 122 -11.00 18.99 3.57
CA LYS A 122 -10.85 18.52 4.96
C LYS A 122 -9.60 19.13 5.60
N VAL A 123 -9.64 19.23 6.92
CA VAL A 123 -8.52 19.72 7.74
C VAL A 123 -7.83 18.55 8.40
N PHE A 124 -6.51 18.50 8.27
CA PHE A 124 -5.66 17.50 8.89
C PHE A 124 -4.64 18.15 9.83
N LYS A 125 -4.28 17.44 10.88
CA LYS A 125 -3.15 17.79 11.72
C LYS A 125 -1.88 17.34 11.03
N VAL A 126 -1.01 18.29 10.67
CA VAL A 126 0.21 18.06 9.90
C VAL A 126 1.42 18.47 10.72
N ILE A 127 2.42 17.62 10.82
CA ILE A 127 3.75 17.97 11.33
C ILE A 127 4.59 18.48 10.17
N ILE A 128 5.36 19.56 10.39
CA ILE A 128 6.30 20.09 9.39
C ILE A 128 7.63 19.34 9.55
N ASP A 129 8.03 18.62 8.51
CA ASP A 129 9.26 17.82 8.51
C ASP A 129 10.45 18.61 7.92
N SER A 130 10.21 19.39 6.86
CA SER A 130 11.26 20.15 6.17
C SER A 130 10.69 21.34 5.40
N GLU A 131 11.55 22.05 4.71
CA GLU A 131 11.15 23.18 3.85
C GLU A 131 12.00 23.28 2.58
N THR A 132 11.39 23.82 1.54
CA THR A 132 12.04 24.27 0.29
C THR A 132 11.94 25.79 0.21
N PRO A 133 12.50 26.47 -0.81
CA PRO A 133 12.29 27.90 -0.99
C PRO A 133 10.81 28.33 -1.06
N GLU A 134 9.93 27.50 -1.63
CA GLU A 134 8.52 27.84 -1.91
C GLU A 134 7.53 27.19 -0.96
N TYR A 135 7.86 26.03 -0.37
CA TYR A 135 6.94 25.21 0.42
C TYR A 135 7.54 24.76 1.74
N TYR A 136 6.68 24.61 2.74
CA TYR A 136 6.91 23.69 3.85
C TYR A 136 6.42 22.32 3.42
N ILE A 137 7.16 21.28 3.81
CA ILE A 137 6.84 19.86 3.56
C ILE A 137 6.47 19.24 4.90
N GLY A 138 5.32 18.63 4.95
CA GLY A 138 4.84 17.97 6.16
C GLY A 138 4.08 16.69 5.85
N ARG A 139 3.65 16.01 6.88
CA ARG A 139 2.87 14.76 6.79
C ARG A 139 1.75 14.73 7.80
N THR A 140 0.70 13.98 7.48
CA THR A 140 -0.42 13.73 8.41
C THR A 140 -0.08 12.60 9.39
N GLU A 141 -0.93 12.38 10.39
CA GLU A 141 -0.82 11.25 11.34
C GLU A 141 -0.90 9.87 10.67
N TYR A 142 -1.33 9.79 9.43
CA TYR A 142 -1.50 8.57 8.64
C TYR A 142 -0.28 8.24 7.77
N ASP A 143 0.69 9.12 7.69
CA ASP A 143 1.78 9.05 6.72
C ASP A 143 3.12 8.79 7.42
N SER A 144 3.88 7.83 6.90
CA SER A 144 5.25 7.56 7.35
C SER A 144 6.22 8.53 6.69
N PRO A 145 7.25 9.01 7.42
CA PRO A 145 8.27 9.88 6.85
C PRO A 145 9.00 9.16 5.71
N GLU A 146 9.32 9.90 4.64
CA GLU A 146 10.14 9.47 3.49
C GLU A 146 9.55 8.31 2.65
N VAL A 147 8.40 7.77 3.03
CA VAL A 147 7.78 6.61 2.34
C VAL A 147 6.44 6.95 1.73
N ASP A 148 5.65 7.79 2.40
CA ASP A 148 4.29 8.13 1.97
C ASP A 148 4.20 9.52 1.34
N GLY A 149 2.98 9.88 0.90
CA GLY A 149 2.73 11.19 0.33
C GLY A 149 2.96 12.33 1.33
N GLU A 150 3.41 13.44 0.81
CA GLU A 150 3.69 14.66 1.55
C GLU A 150 2.56 15.67 1.42
N VAL A 151 2.46 16.57 2.41
CA VAL A 151 1.59 17.73 2.35
C VAL A 151 2.46 18.96 2.04
N LEU A 152 2.28 19.52 0.84
CA LEU A 152 2.98 20.73 0.42
C LEU A 152 2.18 21.97 0.84
N ILE A 153 2.79 22.85 1.63
CA ILE A 153 2.16 24.05 2.19
C ILE A 153 2.90 25.27 1.69
N LYS A 154 2.23 26.13 0.90
CA LYS A 154 2.82 27.39 0.43
C LYS A 154 3.29 28.27 1.59
N LYS A 155 4.45 28.88 1.44
CA LYS A 155 5.04 29.81 2.41
C LYS A 155 4.36 31.17 2.43
N GLU A 156 3.10 31.21 2.91
CA GLU A 156 2.37 32.45 3.13
C GLU A 156 2.60 33.06 4.54
N LYS A 157 2.90 32.16 5.48
CA LYS A 157 3.17 32.49 6.90
C LYS A 157 4.33 31.64 7.40
N PRO A 158 5.13 32.15 8.35
CA PRO A 158 6.21 31.36 8.94
C PRO A 158 5.65 30.17 9.74
N LEU A 159 6.11 28.96 9.44
CA LEU A 159 5.86 27.74 10.20
C LEU A 159 7.19 27.21 10.71
N LEU A 160 7.16 26.51 11.85
CA LEU A 160 8.36 25.93 12.47
C LEU A 160 8.43 24.44 12.19
N ILE A 161 9.58 23.96 11.74
CA ILE A 161 9.88 22.53 11.57
C ILE A 161 9.73 21.82 12.93
N GLY A 162 9.17 20.62 12.94
CA GLY A 162 8.88 19.83 14.12
C GLY A 162 7.56 20.18 14.82
N ASN A 163 6.88 21.24 14.43
CA ASN A 163 5.61 21.67 15.02
C ASN A 163 4.40 21.18 14.21
N PHE A 164 3.26 21.05 14.90
CA PHE A 164 1.99 20.62 14.32
C PHE A 164 1.10 21.81 13.98
N TYR A 165 0.46 21.73 12.81
CA TYR A 165 -0.50 22.74 12.34
C TYR A 165 -1.75 22.06 11.77
N ASN A 166 -2.89 22.73 11.86
CA ASN A 166 -4.12 22.30 11.21
C ASN A 166 -4.14 22.86 9.78
N ILE A 167 -3.98 21.99 8.80
CA ILE A 167 -3.86 22.35 7.38
C ILE A 167 -5.08 21.84 6.62
N LYS A 168 -5.73 22.75 5.89
CA LYS A 168 -6.82 22.42 4.96
C LYS A 168 -6.23 21.98 3.62
N ILE A 169 -6.59 20.78 3.17
CA ILE A 169 -6.19 20.27 1.85
C ILE A 169 -7.02 20.99 0.77
N VAL A 170 -6.37 21.58 -0.20
CA VAL A 170 -7.02 22.32 -1.29
C VAL A 170 -6.91 21.61 -2.65
N SER A 171 -5.92 20.72 -2.81
CA SER A 171 -5.73 19.87 -4.01
C SER A 171 -5.10 18.54 -3.60
N ALA A 172 -5.22 17.53 -4.47
CA ALA A 172 -4.62 16.18 -4.30
C ALA A 172 -3.78 15.85 -5.52
#